data_770622fb893a6308514e05fc539d069a
#
_entry.id   770622fb893a6308514e05fc539d069a
#
_cell.length_a   1.000
_cell.length_b   1.000
_cell.length_c   1.000
_cell.angle_alpha   90.00
_cell.angle_beta   90.00
_cell.angle_gamma   90.00
#
_symmetry.space_group_name_H-M   'P 1'
#
loop_
_entity.id
_entity.type
_entity.pdbx_description
1 polymer ?
#
loop_
_entity_poly.entity_id
_entity_poly.type
_entity_poly.pdbx_seq_one_letter_code
_entity_poly.pdbx_strand_id
1 'polypeptide(L)'
;MKKKILTYAALLFASAGLFSACKKNDADQWLKDNVDVIGKVPVIAGFTVKPPQTTNVAAGSTVQLDLRYWSDDPIDKINLRSTVGTGAQQTVSTTAYQKAYSQVSRTDSLLLPYPVPAGLAVGTAIVMEVEVVNKNTLTKKTTLSLKVQ
;
A
#
# COMPACT_ATOMS: atom_id res chain seq x y z
N MET A 1 -59.75 -39.29 -20.49
CA MET A 1 -58.23 -39.23 -20.40
C MET A 1 -57.66 -37.98 -21.09
N LYS A 2 -58.12 -37.53 -22.27
CA LYS A 2 -57.55 -36.36 -22.99
C LYS A 2 -57.55 -35.04 -22.17
N LYS A 3 -58.60 -34.77 -21.36
CA LYS A 3 -58.66 -33.52 -20.53
C LYS A 3 -57.63 -33.46 -19.40
N LYS A 4 -57.30 -34.60 -18.78
CA LYS A 4 -56.28 -34.66 -17.70
C LYS A 4 -54.87 -34.46 -18.24
N ILE A 5 -54.57 -34.94 -19.45
CA ILE A 5 -53.27 -34.76 -20.11
C ILE A 5 -53.04 -33.28 -20.46
N LEU A 6 -54.11 -32.60 -20.92
CA LEU A 6 -54.03 -31.16 -21.24
C LEU A 6 -53.74 -30.29 -20.01
N THR A 7 -54.33 -30.67 -18.86
CA THR A 7 -54.13 -29.94 -17.60
C THR A 7 -52.68 -30.11 -17.05
N TYR A 8 -52.13 -31.32 -17.15
CA TYR A 8 -50.73 -31.56 -16.75
C TYR A 8 -49.72 -30.89 -17.69
N ALA A 9 -50.01 -30.85 -19.00
CA ALA A 9 -49.15 -30.13 -19.94
C ALA A 9 -49.16 -28.62 -19.69
N ALA A 10 -50.30 -28.03 -19.35
CA ALA A 10 -50.41 -26.61 -19.02
C ALA A 10 -49.66 -26.26 -17.69
N LEU A 11 -49.72 -27.15 -16.70
CA LEU A 11 -48.99 -26.97 -15.44
C LEU A 11 -47.46 -27.06 -15.63
N LEU A 12 -46.98 -27.97 -16.49
CA LEU A 12 -45.58 -28.10 -16.83
C LEU A 12 -45.03 -26.86 -17.57
N PHE A 13 -45.81 -26.27 -18.47
CA PHE A 13 -45.41 -25.03 -19.15
C PHE A 13 -45.40 -23.82 -18.23
N ALA A 14 -46.30 -23.73 -17.27
CA ALA A 14 -46.35 -22.66 -16.28
C ALA A 14 -45.13 -22.72 -15.31
N SER A 15 -44.69 -23.93 -14.96
CA SER A 15 -43.49 -24.09 -14.08
C SER A 15 -42.16 -23.79 -14.80
N ALA A 16 -42.06 -24.07 -16.11
CA ALA A 16 -40.87 -23.75 -16.89
C ALA A 16 -40.64 -22.22 -17.05
N GLY A 17 -41.73 -21.43 -17.08
CA GLY A 17 -41.63 -19.95 -17.17
C GLY A 17 -41.12 -19.25 -15.92
N LEU A 18 -41.20 -19.88 -14.74
CA LEU A 18 -40.80 -19.28 -13.49
C LEU A 18 -39.28 -19.31 -13.25
N PHE A 19 -38.54 -20.15 -13.97
CA PHE A 19 -37.08 -20.22 -13.86
C PHE A 19 -36.32 -19.20 -14.72
N SER A 20 -37.00 -18.50 -15.64
CA SER A 20 -36.40 -17.50 -16.52
C SER A 20 -36.38 -16.08 -15.92
N ALA A 21 -37.00 -15.86 -14.76
CA ALA A 21 -37.18 -14.53 -14.18
C ALA A 21 -36.04 -14.08 -13.26
N CYS A 22 -35.08 -14.94 -12.96
CA CYS A 22 -33.83 -14.49 -12.35
C CYS A 22 -32.88 -14.00 -13.46
N LYS A 23 -33.14 -12.84 -14.03
CA LYS A 23 -32.03 -11.99 -14.51
C LYS A 23 -31.23 -11.68 -13.28
N LYS A 24 -30.09 -12.36 -13.13
CA LYS A 24 -29.02 -11.93 -12.25
C LYS A 24 -28.77 -10.48 -12.64
N ASN A 25 -29.31 -9.54 -11.87
CA ASN A 25 -28.82 -8.17 -11.92
C ASN A 25 -27.36 -8.31 -11.48
N ASP A 26 -26.46 -8.35 -12.46
CA ASP A 26 -25.03 -8.40 -12.22
C ASP A 26 -24.68 -7.05 -11.58
N ALA A 27 -24.75 -6.99 -10.25
CA ALA A 27 -24.19 -5.89 -9.48
C ALA A 27 -22.72 -5.68 -9.89
N ASP A 28 -22.03 -6.78 -10.24
CA ASP A 28 -20.69 -6.78 -10.80
C ASP A 28 -20.61 -6.13 -12.19
N GLN A 29 -21.66 -6.21 -13.02
CA GLN A 29 -21.68 -5.58 -14.34
C GLN A 29 -21.80 -4.06 -14.21
N TRP A 30 -22.68 -3.58 -13.31
CA TRP A 30 -22.79 -2.14 -13.04
C TRP A 30 -21.48 -1.56 -12.51
N LEU A 31 -20.80 -2.31 -11.61
CA LEU A 31 -19.47 -1.91 -11.11
C LEU A 31 -18.43 -1.85 -12.22
N LYS A 32 -18.40 -2.84 -13.13
CA LYS A 32 -17.47 -2.85 -14.28
C LYS A 32 -17.71 -1.68 -15.23
N ASP A 33 -18.96 -1.27 -15.41
CA ASP A 33 -19.35 -0.22 -16.35
C ASP A 33 -19.20 1.19 -15.74
N ASN A 34 -19.14 1.31 -14.39
CA ASN A 34 -19.16 2.60 -13.70
C ASN A 34 -17.98 2.84 -12.76
N VAL A 35 -17.06 1.87 -12.61
CA VAL A 35 -15.91 1.98 -11.72
C VAL A 35 -14.62 1.64 -12.45
N ASP A 36 -13.75 2.63 -12.62
CA ASP A 36 -12.40 2.42 -13.12
C ASP A 36 -11.50 1.92 -11.99
N VAL A 37 -10.94 0.72 -12.14
CA VAL A 37 -9.92 0.20 -11.24
C VAL A 37 -8.56 0.75 -11.65
N ILE A 38 -8.10 1.80 -10.97
CA ILE A 38 -6.80 2.43 -11.23
C ILE A 38 -5.64 1.49 -10.86
N GLY A 39 -5.84 0.55 -9.93
CA GLY A 39 -4.84 -0.40 -9.47
C GLY A 39 -4.83 -0.54 -7.95
N LYS A 40 -3.75 -1.13 -7.42
CA LYS A 40 -3.58 -1.38 -5.98
C LYS A 40 -2.55 -0.43 -5.38
N VAL A 41 -2.83 0.02 -4.16
CA VAL A 41 -1.91 0.85 -3.38
C VAL A 41 -0.75 -0.02 -2.87
N PRO A 42 0.51 0.46 -2.89
CA PRO A 42 1.61 -0.28 -2.27
C PRO A 42 1.41 -0.44 -0.76
N VAL A 43 2.03 -1.46 -0.20
CA VAL A 43 1.99 -1.77 1.24
C VAL A 43 3.36 -1.52 1.85
N ILE A 44 3.41 -0.80 2.96
CA ILE A 44 4.59 -0.67 3.81
C ILE A 44 4.37 -1.59 5.02
N ALA A 45 5.15 -2.68 5.07
CA ALA A 45 5.09 -3.67 6.14
C ALA A 45 5.90 -3.24 7.37
N GLY A 46 6.90 -2.39 7.19
CA GLY A 46 7.71 -1.85 8.28
C GLY A 46 8.59 -0.69 7.84
N PHE A 47 8.78 0.27 8.75
CA PHE A 47 9.74 1.36 8.60
C PHE A 47 10.34 1.66 9.96
N THR A 48 11.58 1.23 10.17
CA THR A 48 12.24 1.21 11.48
C THR A 48 13.70 1.61 11.35
N VAL A 49 14.34 1.91 12.47
CA VAL A 49 15.80 2.03 12.53
C VAL A 49 16.41 0.63 12.51
N LYS A 50 17.46 0.43 11.71
CA LYS A 50 18.17 -0.85 11.61
C LYS A 50 18.93 -1.13 12.92
N PRO A 51 18.71 -2.26 13.60
CA PRO A 51 19.51 -2.67 14.75
C PRO A 51 21.01 -2.80 14.40
N PRO A 52 21.92 -2.53 15.34
CA PRO A 52 21.71 -2.18 16.76
C PRO A 52 21.40 -0.69 17.02
N GLN A 53 21.30 0.14 15.98
CA GLN A 53 20.92 1.55 16.14
C GLN A 53 19.51 1.68 16.71
N THR A 54 19.23 2.80 17.35
CA THR A 54 17.94 3.10 17.97
C THR A 54 17.35 4.40 17.40
N THR A 55 16.16 4.74 17.82
CA THR A 55 15.52 6.02 17.46
C THR A 55 16.17 7.22 18.15
N ASN A 56 17.02 7.00 19.16
CA ASN A 56 17.88 8.05 19.75
C ASN A 56 19.16 8.14 18.92
N VAL A 57 19.42 9.30 18.34
CA VAL A 57 20.48 9.50 17.35
C VAL A 57 21.41 10.65 17.76
N ALA A 58 22.69 10.51 17.49
CA ALA A 58 23.63 11.62 17.74
C ALA A 58 23.61 12.62 16.59
N ALA A 59 23.68 13.92 16.89
CA ALA A 59 23.85 14.95 15.88
C ALA A 59 25.12 14.70 15.06
N GLY A 60 25.07 14.86 13.73
CA GLY A 60 26.17 14.60 12.80
C GLY A 60 26.42 13.12 12.49
N SER A 61 25.68 12.18 13.08
CA SER A 61 25.79 10.75 12.78
C SER A 61 24.99 10.35 11.54
N THR A 62 25.22 9.13 11.04
CA THR A 62 24.36 8.53 10.01
C THR A 62 23.56 7.37 10.59
N VAL A 63 22.25 7.42 10.40
CA VAL A 63 21.32 6.37 10.82
C VAL A 63 20.89 5.58 9.61
N GLN A 64 20.79 4.24 9.76
CA GLN A 64 20.27 3.34 8.72
C GLN A 64 18.80 3.05 9.02
N LEU A 65 17.93 3.37 8.09
CA LEU A 65 16.50 3.07 8.15
C LEU A 65 16.21 1.82 7.34
N ASP A 66 15.48 0.87 7.91
CA ASP A 66 15.05 -0.38 7.25
C ASP A 66 13.59 -0.22 6.81
N LEU A 67 13.38 -0.15 5.50
CA LEU A 67 12.07 -0.13 4.89
C LEU A 67 11.74 -1.52 4.34
N ARG A 68 10.58 -2.05 4.73
CA ARG A 68 10.01 -3.29 4.22
C ARG A 68 8.68 -3.02 3.56
N TYR A 69 8.56 -3.40 2.29
CA TYR A 69 7.42 -3.02 1.46
C TYR A 69 7.16 -4.02 0.36
N TRP A 70 5.98 -3.97 -0.23
CA TRP A 70 5.62 -4.73 -1.42
C TRP A 70 4.45 -4.06 -2.15
N SER A 71 4.21 -4.44 -3.40
CA SER A 71 3.04 -4.03 -4.16
C SER A 71 2.68 -5.10 -5.17
N ASP A 72 1.38 -5.27 -5.43
CA ASP A 72 0.90 -6.08 -6.54
C ASP A 72 1.15 -5.38 -7.87
N ASP A 73 1.08 -4.04 -7.88
CA ASP A 73 1.37 -3.24 -9.07
C ASP A 73 2.86 -2.82 -9.09
N PRO A 74 3.42 -2.58 -10.29
CA PRO A 74 4.82 -2.19 -10.42
C PRO A 74 5.16 -0.91 -9.65
N ILE A 75 6.18 -0.99 -8.79
CA ILE A 75 6.71 0.16 -8.06
C ILE A 75 7.61 0.99 -9.00
N ASP A 76 7.53 2.31 -8.89
CA ASP A 76 8.37 3.27 -9.61
C ASP A 76 9.57 3.69 -8.76
N LYS A 77 9.31 4.27 -7.58
CA LYS A 77 10.33 4.85 -6.72
C LYS A 77 9.94 4.90 -5.26
N ILE A 78 10.94 5.15 -4.43
CA ILE A 78 10.81 5.38 -3.00
C ILE A 78 11.37 6.78 -2.69
N ASN A 79 10.57 7.63 -2.04
CA ASN A 79 10.98 8.94 -1.55
C ASN A 79 11.20 8.89 -0.05
N LEU A 80 12.33 9.42 0.42
CA LEU A 80 12.60 9.66 1.84
C LEU A 80 12.61 11.16 2.08
N ARG A 81 11.86 11.60 3.09
CA ARG A 81 11.81 13.01 3.51
C ARG A 81 12.07 13.11 5.00
N SER A 82 12.54 14.25 5.44
CA SER A 82 12.74 14.55 6.85
C SER A 82 12.17 15.92 7.23
N THR A 83 11.68 16.03 8.45
CA THR A 83 11.30 17.29 9.10
C THR A 83 12.04 17.38 10.42
N VAL A 84 12.87 18.40 10.59
CA VAL A 84 13.67 18.63 11.80
C VAL A 84 13.00 19.69 12.67
N GLY A 85 12.63 19.32 13.89
CA GLY A 85 11.90 20.20 14.81
C GLY A 85 10.60 20.72 14.18
N THR A 86 10.47 22.05 14.11
CA THR A 86 9.34 22.77 13.48
C THR A 86 9.66 23.26 12.07
N GLY A 87 10.77 22.81 11.49
CA GLY A 87 11.19 23.22 10.15
C GLY A 87 10.32 22.66 9.03
N ALA A 88 10.57 23.12 7.80
CA ALA A 88 9.90 22.58 6.63
C ALA A 88 10.39 21.16 6.31
N GLN A 89 9.51 20.35 5.72
CA GLN A 89 9.86 19.02 5.22
C GLN A 89 10.85 19.13 4.07
N GLN A 90 11.94 18.35 4.13
CA GLN A 90 12.99 18.30 3.12
C GLN A 90 13.06 16.92 2.49
N THR A 91 13.29 16.85 1.17
CA THR A 91 13.58 15.59 0.50
C THR A 91 15.03 15.19 0.81
N VAL A 92 15.20 14.01 1.40
CA VAL A 92 16.51 13.41 1.71
C VAL A 92 17.03 12.63 0.50
N SER A 93 16.20 11.76 -0.05
CA SER A 93 16.55 10.96 -1.23
C SER A 93 15.31 10.53 -2.02
N THR A 94 15.53 10.26 -3.31
CA THR A 94 14.60 9.57 -4.19
C THR A 94 15.35 8.39 -4.81
N THR A 95 14.89 7.17 -4.53
CA THR A 95 15.53 5.93 -4.99
C THR A 95 14.60 5.25 -5.99
N ALA A 96 15.08 4.99 -7.20
CA ALA A 96 14.36 4.18 -8.17
C ALA A 96 14.18 2.75 -7.63
N TYR A 97 13.03 2.14 -7.90
CA TYR A 97 12.77 0.79 -7.43
C TYR A 97 13.77 -0.22 -8.00
N GLN A 98 14.31 -1.03 -7.13
CA GLN A 98 15.09 -2.24 -7.46
C GLN A 98 14.54 -3.40 -6.65
N LYS A 99 14.30 -4.53 -7.34
CA LYS A 99 13.79 -5.73 -6.68
C LYS A 99 14.80 -6.25 -5.65
N ALA A 100 14.38 -6.33 -4.40
CA ALA A 100 15.19 -6.77 -3.26
C ALA A 100 14.38 -7.70 -2.34
N TYR A 101 13.72 -8.69 -2.92
CA TYR A 101 12.83 -9.60 -2.20
C TYR A 101 13.57 -10.47 -1.20
N SER A 102 13.10 -10.43 0.04
CA SER A 102 13.56 -11.28 1.14
C SER A 102 12.53 -12.38 1.42
N GLN A 103 12.95 -13.64 1.34
CA GLN A 103 12.10 -14.79 1.69
C GLN A 103 11.68 -14.80 3.16
N VAL A 104 12.52 -14.27 4.05
CA VAL A 104 12.27 -14.24 5.49
C VAL A 104 11.15 -13.27 5.83
N SER A 105 11.18 -12.06 5.28
CA SER A 105 10.14 -11.04 5.53
C SER A 105 8.98 -11.11 4.55
N ARG A 106 9.11 -11.85 3.44
CA ARG A 106 8.16 -11.89 2.30
C ARG A 106 7.86 -10.50 1.73
N THR A 107 8.85 -9.61 1.78
CA THR A 107 8.78 -8.23 1.30
C THR A 107 10.05 -7.87 0.57
N ASP A 108 10.02 -6.82 -0.24
CA ASP A 108 11.24 -6.13 -0.62
C ASP A 108 11.81 -5.39 0.59
N SER A 109 13.13 -5.30 0.66
CA SER A 109 13.86 -4.60 1.74
C SER A 109 14.77 -3.54 1.14
N LEU A 110 14.74 -2.33 1.70
CA LEU A 110 15.60 -1.23 1.29
C LEU A 110 16.20 -0.55 2.53
N LEU A 111 17.53 -0.43 2.55
CA LEU A 111 18.23 0.37 3.55
C LEU A 111 18.39 1.79 3.04
N LEU A 112 17.89 2.75 3.83
CA LEU A 112 17.92 4.17 3.52
C LEU A 112 18.83 4.88 4.52
N PRO A 113 20.02 5.36 4.11
CA PRO A 113 20.89 6.14 5.00
C PRO A 113 20.30 7.53 5.19
N TYR A 114 20.28 7.98 6.45
CA TYR A 114 19.90 9.34 6.80
C TYR A 114 21.07 10.03 7.57
N PRO A 115 21.72 11.03 6.98
CA PRO A 115 22.69 11.85 7.68
C PRO A 115 21.95 12.82 8.61
N VAL A 116 22.07 12.60 9.91
CA VAL A 116 21.52 13.49 10.94
C VAL A 116 22.28 14.82 10.89
N PRO A 117 21.61 15.97 10.74
CA PRO A 117 22.29 17.26 10.69
C PRO A 117 23.13 17.50 11.96
N ALA A 118 24.32 18.08 11.77
CA ALA A 118 25.17 18.46 12.88
C ALA A 118 24.62 19.71 13.61
N GLY A 119 25.02 19.89 14.89
CA GLY A 119 24.64 21.08 15.65
C GLY A 119 23.20 21.14 16.13
N LEU A 120 22.44 20.07 16.00
CA LEU A 120 21.10 20.00 16.58
C LEU A 120 21.17 19.88 18.10
N ALA A 121 20.27 20.60 18.77
CA ALA A 121 20.15 20.52 20.23
C ALA A 121 19.64 19.14 20.67
N VAL A 122 20.14 18.66 21.82
CA VAL A 122 19.61 17.44 22.44
C VAL A 122 18.10 17.58 22.68
N GLY A 123 17.38 16.52 22.41
CA GLY A 123 15.92 16.51 22.49
C GLY A 123 15.20 16.93 21.23
N THR A 124 15.89 17.46 20.19
CA THR A 124 15.27 17.80 18.92
C THR A 124 14.62 16.56 18.30
N ALA A 125 13.34 16.68 17.94
CA ALA A 125 12.63 15.63 17.21
C ALA A 125 12.90 15.74 15.71
N ILE A 126 13.08 14.59 15.06
CA ILE A 126 13.20 14.49 13.60
C ILE A 126 12.15 13.49 13.12
N VAL A 127 11.23 13.95 12.28
CA VAL A 127 10.21 13.09 11.67
C VAL A 127 10.69 12.66 10.29
N MET A 128 10.91 11.36 10.13
CA MET A 128 11.21 10.73 8.85
C MET A 128 9.91 10.29 8.20
N GLU A 129 9.68 10.63 6.95
CA GLU A 129 8.57 10.15 6.13
C GLU A 129 9.14 9.35 4.96
N VAL A 130 8.64 8.13 4.77
CA VAL A 130 8.90 7.36 3.56
C VAL A 130 7.62 7.22 2.75
N GLU A 131 7.75 7.34 1.43
CA GLU A 131 6.67 7.18 0.47
C GLU A 131 7.09 6.17 -0.60
N VAL A 132 6.30 5.12 -0.78
CA VAL A 132 6.41 4.18 -1.89
C VAL A 132 5.44 4.59 -2.98
N VAL A 133 5.92 4.74 -4.20
CA VAL A 133 5.15 5.22 -5.35
C VAL A 133 5.10 4.12 -6.41
N ASN A 134 3.91 3.73 -6.83
CA ASN A 134 3.71 2.82 -7.97
C ASN A 134 3.72 3.58 -9.30
N LYS A 135 3.97 2.87 -10.41
CA LYS A 135 3.93 3.45 -11.77
C LYS A 135 2.55 3.97 -12.16
N ASN A 136 1.49 3.45 -11.56
CA ASN A 136 0.11 3.95 -11.69
C ASN A 136 -0.19 5.19 -10.80
N THR A 137 0.83 5.81 -10.22
CA THR A 137 0.78 6.99 -9.35
C THR A 137 0.16 6.78 -7.97
N LEU A 138 -0.35 5.58 -7.64
CA LEU A 138 -0.82 5.26 -6.30
C LEU A 138 0.35 5.20 -5.32
N THR A 139 0.16 5.74 -4.12
CA THR A 139 1.22 5.88 -3.12
C THR A 139 0.81 5.39 -1.75
N LYS A 140 1.79 4.97 -0.95
CA LYS A 140 1.65 4.74 0.48
C LYS A 140 2.75 5.46 1.22
N LYS A 141 2.39 6.12 2.33
CA LYS A 141 3.32 6.83 3.22
C LYS A 141 3.26 6.26 4.63
N THR A 142 4.38 6.38 5.33
CA THR A 142 4.46 6.16 6.76
C THR A 142 5.55 7.03 7.37
N THR A 143 5.52 7.22 8.68
CA THR A 143 6.48 8.06 9.40
C THR A 143 7.17 7.30 10.53
N LEU A 144 8.38 7.76 10.87
CA LEU A 144 9.17 7.30 11.99
C LEU A 144 9.76 8.53 12.69
N SER A 145 9.65 8.60 14.02
CA SER A 145 10.24 9.70 14.80
C SER A 145 11.58 9.30 15.38
N LEU A 146 12.59 10.16 15.18
CA LEU A 146 13.90 10.07 15.80
C LEU A 146 14.03 11.22 16.81
N LYS A 147 14.93 11.06 17.79
CA LYS A 147 15.23 12.08 18.80
C LYS A 147 16.75 12.25 18.93
N VAL A 148 17.22 13.49 18.89
CA VAL A 148 18.64 13.80 19.09
C VAL A 148 19.01 13.62 20.57
N GLN A 149 20.13 12.92 20.83
CA GLN A 149 20.70 12.67 22.16
C GLN A 149 22.07 13.30 22.31
#